data_8b314a03a5994fd16f4e9f5549b30d8d
#
_entry.id   8b314a03a5994fd16f4e9f5549b30d8d
#
_cell.length_a   1.000
_cell.length_b   1.000
_cell.length_c   1.000
_cell.angle_alpha   90.00
_cell.angle_beta   90.00
_cell.angle_gamma   90.00
#
_symmetry.space_group_name_H-M   'P 1'
#
loop_
_entity.id
_entity.type
_entity.pdbx_description
1 polymer ?
#
loop_
_entity_poly.entity_id
_entity_poly.type
_entity_poly.pdbx_seq_one_letter_code
_entity_poly.pdbx_strand_id
1 'polypeptide(L)' 'MRLNVKLFAYFRDNRCVAEVQEYPDTITVGEIVDGLSIDRDEIGITMLNSRHCGFDAVPAEGDILAIFPVIGGG' A
#
# COMPACT_ATOMS: atom_id res chain seq x y z
N MET A 1 1.76 7.70 13.43
CA MET A 1 2.04 6.26 13.55
C MET A 1 3.06 5.82 12.51
N ARG A 2 3.75 4.76 12.80
CA ARG A 2 4.70 4.19 11.86
C ARG A 2 4.09 2.95 11.21
N LEU A 3 4.26 2.85 9.91
CA LEU A 3 3.79 1.71 9.13
C LEU A 3 4.95 1.16 8.32
N ASN A 4 4.93 -0.14 8.11
CA ASN A 4 5.86 -0.77 7.19
C ASN A 4 5.12 -0.90 5.85
N VAL A 5 5.52 -0.09 4.87
CA VAL A 5 4.87 -0.07 3.57
C VAL A 5 5.69 -0.90 2.59
N LYS A 6 5.07 -1.93 2.03
CA LYS A 6 5.71 -2.80 1.03
C LYS A 6 5.05 -2.56 -0.32
N LEU A 7 5.84 -2.15 -1.28
CA LEU A 7 5.37 -1.89 -2.63
C LEU A 7 5.92 -2.97 -3.55
N PHE A 8 5.02 -3.82 -3.99
CA PHE A 8 5.39 -4.92 -4.88
C PHE A 8 5.36 -4.43 -6.33
N ALA A 9 6.12 -4.91 -7.05
CA ALA A 9 6.90 -4.40 -8.01
C ALA A 9 6.68 -4.47 -9.47
N TYR A 10 5.52 -4.59 -9.97
CA TYR A 10 5.34 -4.25 -11.37
C TYR A 10 5.17 -2.78 -11.60
N PHE A 11 5.12 -2.01 -10.54
CA PHE A 11 4.98 -0.57 -10.70
C PHE A 11 6.18 0.02 -11.44
N ARG A 12 7.34 -0.60 -11.29
CA ARG A 12 8.53 -0.11 -11.98
C ARG A 12 9.45 -1.25 -12.40
N ASP A 13 10.13 -1.87 -11.46
CA ASP A 13 11.29 -2.71 -11.73
C ASP A 13 11.14 -4.14 -11.30
N ASN A 14 9.94 -4.64 -11.15
CA ASN A 14 9.73 -6.00 -10.67
C ASN A 14 10.39 -6.24 -9.32
N ARG A 15 10.33 -5.27 -8.43
CA ARG A 15 10.95 -5.38 -7.12
C ARG A 15 9.96 -5.12 -6.03
N CYS A 16 10.27 -5.59 -4.85
CA CYS A 16 9.56 -5.20 -3.65
C CYS A 16 10.39 -4.16 -2.93
N VAL A 17 9.81 -3.01 -2.69
CA VAL A 17 10.41 -1.97 -1.87
C VAL A 17 9.68 -1.94 -0.55
N ALA A 18 10.40 -2.07 0.55
CA ALA A 18 9.81 -2.05 1.87
C ALA A 18 10.45 -0.91 2.67
N GLU A 19 9.63 -0.02 3.19
CA GLU A 19 10.10 1.12 3.95
C GLU A 19 9.19 1.38 5.13
N VAL A 20 9.78 1.82 6.23
CA VAL A 20 9.02 2.30 7.37
C VAL A 20 8.75 3.77 7.16
N GLN A 21 7.48 4.16 7.21
CA GLN A 21 7.04 5.53 6.97
C GLN A 21 6.19 5.99 8.14
N GLU A 22 6.24 7.29 8.41
CA GLU A 22 5.39 7.89 9.43
C GLU A 22 4.20 8.59 8.80
N TYR A 23 3.04 8.38 9.41
CA TYR A 23 1.78 8.94 8.92
C TYR A 23 0.92 9.43 10.08
N PRO A 24 -0.03 10.33 9.81
CA PRO A 24 -1.04 10.67 10.82
C PRO A 24 -1.86 9.45 11.23
N ASP A 25 -2.34 9.46 12.46
CA ASP A 25 -3.06 8.31 13.01
C ASP A 25 -4.40 8.02 12.34
N THR A 26 -4.89 8.96 11.56
CA THR A 26 -6.20 8.83 10.90
C THR A 26 -6.11 8.63 9.40
N ILE A 27 -4.91 8.40 8.89
CA ILE A 27 -4.73 8.26 7.44
C ILE A 27 -5.36 6.98 6.92
N THR A 28 -5.95 7.03 5.72
CA THR A 28 -6.49 5.84 5.07
C THR A 28 -5.45 5.23 4.13
N VAL A 29 -5.65 3.97 3.79
CA VAL A 29 -4.80 3.29 2.80
C VAL A 29 -4.81 4.06 1.48
N GLY A 30 -5.98 4.55 1.07
CA GLY A 30 -6.07 5.33 -0.17
C GLY A 30 -5.24 6.60 -0.14
N GLU A 31 -5.23 7.28 0.99
CA GLU A 31 -4.41 8.49 1.12
C GLU A 31 -2.92 8.16 1.08
N ILE A 32 -2.53 7.02 1.65
CA ILE A 32 -1.13 6.57 1.57
C ILE A 32 -0.74 6.32 0.12
N VAL A 33 -1.59 5.61 -0.61
CA VAL A 33 -1.35 5.31 -2.02
C VAL A 33 -1.24 6.60 -2.84
N ASP A 34 -2.15 7.54 -2.60
CA ASP A 34 -2.12 8.81 -3.32
C ASP A 34 -0.82 9.57 -3.04
N GLY A 35 -0.35 9.50 -1.81
CA GLY A 35 0.90 10.16 -1.42
C GLY A 35 2.13 9.50 -2.02
N LEU A 36 2.03 8.25 -2.44
CA LEU A 36 3.12 7.56 -3.13
C LEU A 36 3.12 7.83 -4.63
N SER A 37 2.18 8.62 -5.11
CA SER A 37 2.03 8.96 -6.53
C SER A 37 1.72 7.74 -7.39
N ILE A 38 0.93 6.84 -6.83
CA ILE A 38 0.48 5.65 -7.55
C ILE A 38 -0.99 5.82 -7.89
N ASP A 39 -1.36 5.64 -9.15
CA ASP A 39 -2.75 5.66 -9.55
C ASP A 39 -3.47 4.47 -8.95
N ARG A 40 -4.64 4.71 -8.39
CA ARG A 40 -5.42 3.62 -7.81
C ARG A 40 -5.79 2.56 -8.84
N ASP A 41 -5.92 2.95 -10.09
CA ASP A 41 -6.21 2.03 -11.19
C ASP A 41 -5.10 1.03 -11.43
N GLU A 42 -3.89 1.33 -11.00
CA GLU A 42 -2.75 0.44 -11.14
C GLU A 42 -2.63 -0.56 -10.00
N ILE A 43 -3.47 -0.41 -8.98
CA ILE A 43 -3.39 -1.25 -7.79
C ILE A 43 -4.38 -2.39 -7.92
N GLY A 44 -3.87 -3.61 -7.82
CA GLY A 44 -4.72 -4.79 -7.84
C GLY A 44 -5.24 -5.15 -6.46
N ILE A 45 -4.35 -5.17 -5.48
CA ILE A 45 -4.69 -5.63 -4.14
C ILE A 45 -3.94 -4.78 -3.12
N THR A 46 -4.64 -4.44 -2.03
CA THR A 46 -4.00 -3.89 -0.85
C THR A 46 -4.29 -4.80 0.33
N MET A 47 -3.28 -5.01 1.17
CA MET A 47 -3.40 -5.88 2.33
C MET A 47 -2.81 -5.21 3.56
N LEU A 48 -3.48 -5.37 4.69
CA LEU A 48 -2.95 -4.97 5.99
C LEU A 48 -2.71 -6.22 6.80
N ASN A 49 -1.45 -6.44 7.20
CA ASN A 49 -1.07 -7.61 7.98
C ASN A 49 -1.55 -8.91 7.35
N SER A 50 -1.36 -9.03 6.05
CA SER A 50 -1.71 -10.20 5.25
C SER A 50 -3.23 -10.43 5.08
N ARG A 51 -4.02 -9.40 5.32
CA ARG A 51 -5.46 -9.44 5.10
C ARG A 51 -5.87 -8.41 4.07
N HIS A 52 -6.74 -8.79 3.17
CA HIS A 52 -7.27 -7.85 2.19
C HIS A 52 -7.93 -6.67 2.87
N CYS A 53 -7.72 -5.49 2.33
CA CYS A 53 -8.36 -4.27 2.83
C CYS A 53 -8.72 -3.37 1.66
N GLY A 54 -9.63 -2.43 1.91
CA GLY A 54 -9.98 -1.42 0.93
C GLY A 54 -9.19 -0.13 1.14
N PHE A 55 -9.42 0.82 0.25
CA PHE A 55 -8.76 2.12 0.34
C PHE A 55 -9.24 2.95 1.53
N ASP A 56 -10.38 2.64 2.08
CA ASP A 56 -10.93 3.36 3.23
C ASP A 56 -10.48 2.79 4.57
N ALA A 57 -9.69 1.73 4.56
CA ALA A 57 -9.16 1.16 5.78
C ALA A 57 -8.16 2.13 6.44
N VAL A 58 -8.20 2.19 7.76
CA VAL A 58 -7.28 3.01 8.54
C VAL A 58 -6.31 2.06 9.26
N PRO A 59 -5.03 2.09 8.90
CA PRO A 59 -4.04 1.24 9.57
C PRO A 59 -3.80 1.66 11.02
N ALA A 60 -3.15 0.79 11.76
CA ALA A 60 -2.74 1.06 13.14
C ALA A 60 -1.21 1.03 13.23
N GLU A 61 -0.71 1.55 14.34
CA GLU A 61 0.73 1.59 14.59
C GLU A 61 1.37 0.21 14.39
N GLY A 62 2.43 0.18 13.61
CA GLY A 62 3.18 -1.05 13.37
C GLY A 62 2.60 -1.97 12.32
N ASP A 63 1.49 -1.60 11.71
CA ASP A 63 0.89 -2.45 10.67
C ASP A 63 1.80 -2.55 9.46
N ILE A 64 1.64 -3.64 8.73
CA ILE A 64 2.32 -3.87 7.47
C ILE A 64 1.30 -3.67 6.35
N LEU A 65 1.51 -2.65 5.54
CA LEU A 65 0.67 -2.39 4.37
C LEU A 65 1.39 -2.90 3.13
N ALA A 66 0.79 -3.85 2.45
CA ALA A 66 1.34 -4.39 1.20
C ALA A 66 0.47 -3.94 0.03
N ILE A 67 1.11 -3.42 -0.99
CA ILE A 67 0.43 -2.89 -2.18
C ILE A 67 0.93 -3.67 -3.39
N PHE A 68 -0.01 -4.28 -4.11
CA PHE A 68 0.31 -5.12 -5.26
C PHE A 68 -0.27 -4.51 -6.53
N PRO A 69 0.44 -4.59 -7.64
CA PRO A 69 -0.06 -4.06 -8.90
C PRO A 69 -1.15 -4.94 -9.48
N VAL A 70 -1.86 -4.39 -10.45
CA VAL A 70 -2.75 -5.19 -11.29
C VAL A 70 -1.89 -6.08 -12.16
N ILE A 71 -2.18 -7.37 -12.15
CA ILE A 71 -1.42 -8.35 -12.91
C ILE A 71 -2.31 -8.99 -13.94
N GLY A 72 -1.72 -9.34 -15.06
CA GLY A 72 -2.42 -10.13 -16.03
C GLY A 72 -3.23 -9.36 -17.03
N GLY A 73 -2.72 -8.30 -17.45
CA GLY A 73 -3.17 -7.67 -18.68
C GLY A 73 -4.66 -7.59 -18.88
N GLY A 74 -5.32 -7.40 -17.86
CA GLY A 74 -6.70 -7.41 -18.15
C GLY A 74 -7.54 -6.60 -17.63
#